data_eb31a3b9e63e55256cff189c7f80535b
#
_entry.id   eb31a3b9e63e55256cff189c7f80535b
#
_cell.length_a   1.000
_cell.length_b   1.000
_cell.length_c   1.000
_cell.angle_alpha   90.00
_cell.angle_beta   90.00
_cell.angle_gamma   90.00
#
_symmetry.space_group_name_H-M   'P 1'
#
loop_
_entity.id
_entity.type
_entity.pdbx_description
1 polymer ?
#
loop_
_entity_poly.entity_id
_entity_poly.type
_entity_poly.pdbx_seq_one_letter_code
_entity_poly.pdbx_strand_id
1 'polypeptide(L)'
;MIELYSIRDVARILAVQESRLRYWTQTGFVGPTVRKGGRFYYTFTDLVAVKSAKDLLAADVTLQAARKAVEGLKKALPGDTHPASKLRVCSDGKTIVALADDAAFEPIGGQVVMAFSLSTFGEHVAEVLAMPRVDPSAPVEVNDSPTEANGGTTAYRHFVEACAAEDRGDSETAEHLFRQAIDLEPNMSAALTNLGNLVYRQGELEEARKLYERALDHDPLQAEARYNLANLFEDMGETELAIAELRRVCAACPEFADAHYNLGLMLAQVGGTAQAKQHLERYLELDAGSDWASHARTYLDQIAV
;
A
#
# COMPACT_ATOMS: atom_id res chain seq x y z
N MET A 1 -2.81 27.32 0.81
CA MET A 1 -3.69 26.29 1.40
C MET A 1 -3.34 24.99 0.68
N ILE A 2 -2.92 23.94 1.39
CA ILE A 2 -2.55 22.67 0.76
C ILE A 2 -3.84 22.03 0.27
N GLU A 3 -3.93 21.75 -1.04
CA GLU A 3 -5.05 21.00 -1.61
C GLU A 3 -4.93 19.53 -1.17
N LEU A 4 -6.04 18.99 -0.67
CA LEU A 4 -6.13 17.62 -0.18
C LEU A 4 -7.12 16.84 -1.04
N TYR A 5 -6.69 15.68 -1.50
CA TYR A 5 -7.45 14.82 -2.40
C TYR A 5 -7.91 13.55 -1.67
N SER A 6 -9.17 13.19 -1.81
CA SER A 6 -9.67 11.92 -1.31
C SER A 6 -9.19 10.75 -2.18
N ILE A 7 -9.28 9.52 -1.67
CA ILE A 7 -8.94 8.31 -2.47
C ILE A 7 -9.76 8.25 -3.78
N ARG A 8 -11.03 8.70 -3.75
CA ARG A 8 -11.91 8.75 -4.94
C ARG A 8 -11.43 9.77 -5.96
N ASP A 9 -10.94 10.93 -5.49
CA ASP A 9 -10.37 11.94 -6.39
C ASP A 9 -9.11 11.40 -7.06
N VAL A 10 -8.23 10.74 -6.30
CA VAL A 10 -7.00 10.12 -6.82
C VAL A 10 -7.31 9.01 -7.81
N ALA A 11 -8.29 8.14 -7.50
CA ALA A 11 -8.73 7.08 -8.39
C ALA A 11 -9.20 7.64 -9.74
N ARG A 12 -9.97 8.74 -9.72
CA ARG A 12 -10.47 9.42 -10.91
C ARG A 12 -9.37 10.14 -11.69
N ILE A 13 -8.51 10.90 -11.02
CA ILE A 13 -7.42 11.67 -11.64
C ILE A 13 -6.43 10.75 -12.36
N LEU A 14 -6.10 9.63 -11.75
CA LEU A 14 -5.06 8.73 -12.24
C LEU A 14 -5.62 7.51 -12.98
N ALA A 15 -6.95 7.39 -13.10
CA ALA A 15 -7.61 6.19 -13.64
C ALA A 15 -7.05 4.90 -13.00
N VAL A 16 -7.05 4.84 -11.66
CA VAL A 16 -6.60 3.71 -10.85
C VAL A 16 -7.76 3.27 -9.96
N GLN A 17 -8.01 1.98 -9.85
CA GLN A 17 -9.06 1.47 -8.96
C GLN A 17 -8.80 1.84 -7.49
N GLU A 18 -9.85 2.15 -6.72
CA GLU A 18 -9.72 2.49 -5.30
C GLU A 18 -9.13 1.34 -4.48
N SER A 19 -9.49 0.10 -4.79
CA SER A 19 -8.94 -1.12 -4.19
C SER A 19 -7.41 -1.17 -4.32
N ARG A 20 -6.90 -0.88 -5.52
CA ARG A 20 -5.46 -0.82 -5.78
C ARG A 20 -4.76 0.29 -4.98
N LEU A 21 -5.38 1.46 -4.85
CA LEU A 21 -4.85 2.55 -4.03
C LEU A 21 -4.85 2.20 -2.54
N ARG A 22 -5.90 1.53 -2.05
CA ARG A 22 -5.97 1.02 -0.67
C ARG A 22 -4.88 0.00 -0.42
N TYR A 23 -4.72 -0.95 -1.33
CA TYR A 23 -3.65 -1.94 -1.26
C TYR A 23 -2.26 -1.29 -1.22
N TRP A 24 -1.97 -0.33 -2.09
CA TRP A 24 -0.70 0.39 -2.08
C TRP A 24 -0.45 1.16 -0.78
N THR A 25 -1.51 1.68 -0.17
CA THR A 25 -1.47 2.34 1.13
C THR A 25 -1.18 1.35 2.26
N GLN A 26 -1.88 0.22 2.27
CA GLN A 26 -1.72 -0.84 3.28
C GLN A 26 -0.32 -1.46 3.25
N THR A 27 0.21 -1.72 2.06
CA THR A 27 1.57 -2.28 1.89
C THR A 27 2.68 -1.26 2.07
N GLY A 28 2.35 0.01 2.37
CA GLY A 28 3.34 1.09 2.48
C GLY A 28 4.09 1.38 1.17
N PHE A 29 3.56 0.93 0.02
CA PHE A 29 4.19 1.18 -1.27
C PHE A 29 4.08 2.66 -1.66
N VAL A 30 2.87 3.17 -1.76
CA VAL A 30 2.58 4.59 -1.96
C VAL A 30 1.18 4.89 -1.44
N GLY A 31 1.02 5.97 -0.69
CA GLY A 31 -0.27 6.30 -0.09
C GLY A 31 -0.35 7.71 0.44
N PRO A 32 -1.47 8.06 1.07
CA PRO A 32 -1.73 9.37 1.63
C PRO A 32 -0.80 9.70 2.79
N THR A 33 -0.36 10.96 2.87
CA THR A 33 0.50 11.45 3.95
C THR A 33 -0.24 12.29 4.97
N VAL A 34 -1.47 12.70 4.70
CA VAL A 34 -2.26 13.58 5.58
C VAL A 34 -3.47 12.84 6.15
N ARG A 35 -3.66 12.94 7.48
CA ARG A 35 -4.87 12.46 8.17
C ARG A 35 -5.64 13.64 8.74
N LYS A 36 -6.94 13.75 8.41
CA LYS A 36 -7.83 14.82 8.89
C LYS A 36 -9.21 14.25 9.23
N GLY A 37 -9.69 14.46 10.44
CA GLY A 37 -10.98 13.95 10.88
C GLY A 37 -11.12 12.43 10.77
N GLY A 38 -10.08 11.67 11.11
CA GLY A 38 -10.06 10.20 11.02
C GLY A 38 -9.92 9.63 9.59
N ARG A 39 -9.87 10.49 8.55
CA ARG A 39 -9.75 10.07 7.16
C ARG A 39 -8.39 10.43 6.58
N PHE A 40 -7.88 9.58 5.68
CA PHE A 40 -6.65 9.82 4.95
C PHE A 40 -6.90 10.66 3.69
N TYR A 41 -5.96 11.58 3.42
CA TYR A 41 -5.97 12.46 2.26
C TYR A 41 -4.59 12.49 1.60
N TYR A 42 -4.60 12.56 0.28
CA TYR A 42 -3.40 12.70 -0.54
C TYR A 42 -3.08 14.18 -0.76
N THR A 43 -1.83 14.52 -0.72
CA THR A 43 -1.30 15.82 -1.19
C THR A 43 -0.98 15.73 -2.68
N PHE A 44 -0.64 16.85 -3.31
CA PHE A 44 -0.17 16.82 -4.70
C PHE A 44 1.13 16.01 -4.86
N THR A 45 2.03 16.09 -3.88
CA THR A 45 3.24 15.25 -3.84
C THR A 45 2.90 13.75 -3.79
N ASP A 46 1.86 13.37 -3.05
CA ASP A 46 1.39 11.98 -3.05
C ASP A 46 0.81 11.57 -4.41
N LEU A 47 0.08 12.47 -5.10
CA LEU A 47 -0.41 12.22 -6.46
C LEU A 47 0.74 11.98 -7.44
N VAL A 48 1.80 12.78 -7.35
CA VAL A 48 3.01 12.62 -8.16
C VAL A 48 3.65 11.25 -7.89
N ALA A 49 3.71 10.83 -6.63
CA ALA A 49 4.24 9.53 -6.23
C ALA A 49 3.38 8.36 -6.75
N VAL A 50 2.05 8.47 -6.65
CA VAL A 50 1.09 7.47 -7.16
C VAL A 50 1.18 7.38 -8.70
N LYS A 51 1.24 8.53 -9.40
CA LYS A 51 1.43 8.57 -10.85
C LYS A 51 2.73 7.88 -11.26
N SER A 52 3.83 8.22 -10.60
CA SER A 52 5.14 7.64 -10.88
C SER A 52 5.14 6.12 -10.65
N ALA A 53 4.51 5.66 -9.58
CA ALA A 53 4.35 4.23 -9.30
C ALA A 53 3.56 3.55 -10.43
N LYS A 54 2.43 4.13 -10.85
CA LYS A 54 1.60 3.61 -11.94
C LYS A 54 2.41 3.51 -13.24
N ASP A 55 3.10 4.58 -13.62
CA ASP A 55 3.82 4.66 -14.90
C ASP A 55 5.01 3.67 -14.92
N LEU A 56 5.76 3.53 -13.80
CA LEU A 56 6.84 2.55 -13.69
C LEU A 56 6.34 1.11 -13.81
N LEU A 57 5.24 0.79 -13.14
CA LEU A 57 4.65 -0.53 -13.20
C LEU A 57 4.03 -0.85 -14.57
N ALA A 58 3.51 0.16 -15.27
CA ALA A 58 3.04 0.02 -16.66
C ALA A 58 4.21 -0.19 -17.66
N ALA A 59 5.42 0.22 -17.29
CA ALA A 59 6.64 0.01 -18.05
C ALA A 59 7.44 -1.24 -17.61
N ASP A 60 6.76 -2.21 -16.99
CA ASP A 60 7.33 -3.50 -16.55
C ASP A 60 8.48 -3.40 -15.53
N VAL A 61 8.57 -2.29 -14.80
CA VAL A 61 9.49 -2.16 -13.68
C VAL A 61 8.94 -2.98 -12.51
N THR A 62 9.76 -3.85 -11.91
CA THR A 62 9.33 -4.68 -10.78
C THR A 62 8.82 -3.84 -9.61
N LEU A 63 7.87 -4.36 -8.83
CA LEU A 63 7.28 -3.64 -7.70
C LEU A 63 8.34 -3.14 -6.70
N GLN A 64 9.37 -3.96 -6.45
CA GLN A 64 10.47 -3.60 -5.55
C GLN A 64 11.32 -2.44 -6.10
N ALA A 65 11.63 -2.46 -7.38
CA ALA A 65 12.37 -1.37 -8.03
C ALA A 65 11.53 -0.09 -8.06
N ALA A 66 10.24 -0.19 -8.38
CA ALA A 66 9.30 0.92 -8.36
C ALA A 66 9.17 1.53 -6.95
N ARG A 67 9.08 0.70 -5.89
CA ARG A 67 9.06 1.15 -4.48
C ARG A 67 10.29 1.98 -4.16
N LYS A 68 11.48 1.46 -4.42
CA LYS A 68 12.74 2.16 -4.16
C LYS A 68 12.85 3.47 -4.93
N ALA A 69 12.41 3.48 -6.18
CA ALA A 69 12.40 4.68 -7.03
C ALA A 69 11.43 5.74 -6.49
N VAL A 70 10.22 5.36 -6.10
CA VAL A 70 9.21 6.27 -5.52
C VAL A 70 9.64 6.83 -4.17
N GLU A 71 10.28 6.03 -3.32
CA GLU A 71 10.88 6.53 -2.06
C GLU A 71 11.97 7.57 -2.33
N GLY A 72 12.81 7.33 -3.34
CA GLY A 72 13.82 8.29 -3.79
C GLY A 72 13.18 9.60 -4.26
N LEU A 73 12.09 9.50 -5.04
CA LEU A 73 11.34 10.66 -5.50
C LEU A 73 10.75 11.48 -4.35
N LYS A 74 10.11 10.85 -3.38
CA LYS A 74 9.53 11.54 -2.20
C LYS A 74 10.59 12.32 -1.43
N LYS A 75 11.83 11.83 -1.38
CA LYS A 75 12.96 12.53 -0.73
C LYS A 75 13.52 13.67 -1.61
N ALA A 76 13.43 13.56 -2.93
CA ALA A 76 13.94 14.54 -3.88
C ALA A 76 12.99 15.71 -4.15
N LEU A 77 11.67 15.48 -3.97
CA LEU A 77 10.67 16.53 -4.14
C LEU A 77 10.65 17.47 -2.91
N PRO A 78 10.57 18.79 -3.11
CA PRO A 78 10.32 19.74 -2.04
C PRO A 78 9.01 19.39 -1.29
N GLY A 79 8.99 19.57 0.04
CA GLY A 79 7.83 19.22 0.88
C GLY A 79 6.56 20.02 0.58
N ASP A 80 6.69 21.15 -0.12
CA ASP A 80 5.62 22.04 -0.58
C ASP A 80 5.40 21.98 -2.10
N THR A 81 5.73 20.86 -2.75
CA THR A 81 5.56 20.68 -4.19
C THR A 81 4.13 21.05 -4.62
N HIS A 82 4.01 22.08 -5.48
CA HIS A 82 2.76 22.64 -5.94
C HIS A 82 2.45 22.20 -7.40
N PRO A 83 1.16 22.07 -7.80
CA PRO A 83 0.80 21.78 -9.20
C PRO A 83 1.44 22.67 -10.25
N ALA A 84 1.70 23.94 -9.90
CA ALA A 84 2.35 24.90 -10.81
C ALA A 84 3.90 24.86 -10.79
N SER A 85 4.50 23.88 -10.13
CA SER A 85 5.96 23.76 -10.08
C SER A 85 6.52 23.44 -11.47
N LYS A 86 7.51 24.22 -11.91
CA LYS A 86 8.23 24.00 -13.17
C LYS A 86 9.29 22.91 -13.02
N LEU A 87 8.81 21.70 -12.67
CA LEU A 87 9.63 20.51 -12.49
C LEU A 87 9.12 19.40 -13.39
N ARG A 88 10.03 18.58 -13.86
CA ARG A 88 9.76 17.36 -14.63
C ARG A 88 10.29 16.16 -13.85
N VAL A 89 9.47 15.13 -13.76
CA VAL A 89 9.84 13.84 -13.15
C VAL A 89 10.24 12.88 -14.28
N CYS A 90 11.46 12.34 -14.20
CA CYS A 90 12.00 11.39 -15.18
C CYS A 90 12.53 10.14 -14.50
N SER A 91 12.46 9.00 -15.17
CA SER A 91 13.01 7.74 -14.71
C SER A 91 13.54 6.87 -15.86
N ASP A 92 14.59 6.11 -15.56
CA ASP A 92 15.14 5.04 -16.40
C ASP A 92 14.74 3.64 -15.91
N GLY A 93 13.75 3.55 -15.01
CA GLY A 93 13.30 2.30 -14.37
C GLY A 93 14.12 1.88 -13.14
N LYS A 94 15.31 2.47 -12.91
CA LYS A 94 16.14 2.21 -11.73
C LYS A 94 16.22 3.41 -10.80
N THR A 95 16.35 4.60 -11.39
CA THR A 95 16.39 5.87 -10.67
C THR A 95 15.24 6.76 -11.12
N ILE A 96 14.78 7.61 -10.20
CA ILE A 96 13.80 8.63 -10.49
C ILE A 96 14.35 9.98 -10.02
N VAL A 97 14.20 10.98 -10.83
CA VAL A 97 14.73 12.33 -10.55
C VAL A 97 13.67 13.39 -10.85
N ALA A 98 13.68 14.47 -10.06
CA ALA A 98 12.93 15.67 -10.33
C ALA A 98 13.91 16.77 -10.82
N LEU A 99 13.67 17.29 -12.00
CA LEU A 99 14.53 18.25 -12.67
C LEU A 99 13.72 19.49 -13.07
N ALA A 100 14.39 20.63 -13.31
CA ALA A 100 13.74 21.76 -13.95
C ALA A 100 13.23 21.36 -15.35
N ASP A 101 12.11 21.97 -15.81
CA ASP A 101 11.44 21.58 -17.06
C ASP A 101 12.35 21.63 -18.30
N ASP A 102 13.36 22.48 -18.28
CA ASP A 102 14.36 22.68 -19.33
C ASP A 102 15.66 21.86 -19.17
N ALA A 103 15.81 21.15 -18.02
CA ALA A 103 17.00 20.35 -17.77
C ALA A 103 17.02 19.05 -18.59
N ALA A 104 18.18 18.68 -19.12
CA ALA A 104 18.39 17.41 -19.78
C ALA A 104 18.39 16.26 -18.74
N PHE A 105 17.79 15.14 -19.11
CA PHE A 105 17.87 13.90 -18.33
C PHE A 105 18.73 12.88 -19.08
N GLU A 106 19.83 12.50 -18.46
CA GLU A 106 20.72 11.45 -18.97
C GLU A 106 20.48 10.16 -18.16
N PRO A 107 19.76 9.18 -18.73
CA PRO A 107 19.43 7.95 -18.03
C PRO A 107 20.67 7.06 -17.88
N ILE A 108 20.93 6.58 -16.65
CA ILE A 108 22.02 5.63 -16.36
C ILE A 108 21.77 4.30 -17.07
N GLY A 109 20.51 3.92 -17.26
CA GLY A 109 20.11 2.70 -17.95
C GLY A 109 20.01 2.84 -19.49
N GLY A 110 20.34 4.02 -20.04
CA GLY A 110 20.36 4.27 -21.49
C GLY A 110 18.98 4.50 -22.12
N GLN A 111 17.87 4.29 -21.41
CA GLN A 111 16.51 4.50 -21.91
C GLN A 111 15.64 5.23 -20.89
N VAL A 112 14.87 6.22 -21.35
CA VAL A 112 13.86 6.89 -20.53
C VAL A 112 12.61 6.02 -20.50
N VAL A 113 12.22 5.57 -19.29
CA VAL A 113 11.04 4.74 -19.05
C VAL A 113 9.81 5.60 -18.73
N MET A 114 10.02 6.71 -18.03
CA MET A 114 8.96 7.63 -17.63
C MET A 114 9.45 9.07 -17.65
N ALA A 115 8.63 9.99 -18.17
CA ALA A 115 8.87 11.42 -18.07
C ALA A 115 7.55 12.19 -18.12
N PHE A 116 7.31 13.11 -17.16
CA PHE A 116 6.16 14.02 -17.18
C PHE A 116 6.46 15.34 -16.45
N SER A 117 5.88 16.45 -16.91
CA SER A 117 5.96 17.75 -16.26
C SER A 117 4.92 17.84 -15.12
N LEU A 118 5.30 18.44 -14.00
CA LEU A 118 4.38 18.66 -12.87
C LEU A 118 3.32 19.71 -13.19
N SER A 119 3.65 20.74 -13.99
CA SER A 119 2.69 21.76 -14.42
C SER A 119 1.59 21.15 -15.30
N THR A 120 1.96 20.37 -16.32
CA THR A 120 0.98 19.67 -17.17
C THR A 120 0.15 18.67 -16.38
N PHE A 121 0.76 17.96 -15.44
CA PHE A 121 0.02 17.05 -14.55
C PHE A 121 -0.93 17.82 -13.63
N GLY A 122 -0.53 18.99 -13.11
CA GLY A 122 -1.38 19.86 -12.30
C GLY A 122 -2.59 20.39 -13.08
N GLU A 123 -2.41 20.76 -14.34
CA GLU A 123 -3.51 21.15 -15.25
C GLU A 123 -4.50 19.99 -15.44
N HIS A 124 -4.01 18.77 -15.69
CA HIS A 124 -4.84 17.57 -15.79
C HIS A 124 -5.63 17.30 -14.48
N VAL A 125 -5.00 17.44 -13.32
CA VAL A 125 -5.67 17.31 -12.02
C VAL A 125 -6.82 18.29 -11.90
N ALA A 126 -6.59 19.58 -12.25
CA ALA A 126 -7.62 20.62 -12.19
C ALA A 126 -8.78 20.34 -13.16
N GLU A 127 -8.46 19.89 -14.39
CA GLU A 127 -9.45 19.53 -15.40
C GLU A 127 -10.36 18.39 -14.91
N VAL A 128 -9.79 17.29 -14.43
CA VAL A 128 -10.55 16.13 -13.94
C VAL A 128 -11.42 16.50 -12.75
N LEU A 129 -10.95 17.37 -11.84
CA LEU A 129 -11.73 17.80 -10.68
C LEU A 129 -12.88 18.75 -11.08
N ALA A 130 -12.74 19.52 -12.17
CA ALA A 130 -13.79 20.38 -12.69
C ALA A 130 -14.92 19.60 -13.41
N MET A 131 -14.66 18.37 -13.87
CA MET A 131 -15.69 17.53 -14.50
C MET A 131 -16.77 17.11 -13.50
N PRO A 132 -18.07 17.06 -13.91
CA PRO A 132 -19.14 16.57 -13.06
C PRO A 132 -18.82 15.16 -12.53
N ARG A 133 -19.12 14.91 -11.25
CA ARG A 133 -19.03 13.56 -10.69
C ARG A 133 -20.08 12.69 -11.35
N VAL A 134 -19.65 11.71 -12.13
CA VAL A 134 -20.55 10.66 -12.67
C VAL A 134 -21.04 9.81 -11.50
N ASP A 135 -22.35 9.51 -11.48
CA ASP A 135 -22.98 8.65 -10.47
C ASP A 135 -22.28 7.29 -10.46
N PRO A 136 -21.81 6.80 -9.29
CA PRO A 136 -21.11 5.51 -9.22
C PRO A 136 -21.98 4.30 -9.57
N SER A 137 -23.29 4.47 -9.78
CA SER A 137 -24.21 3.41 -10.21
C SER A 137 -24.34 3.26 -11.73
N ALA A 138 -23.73 4.15 -12.54
CA ALA A 138 -23.70 3.97 -13.98
C ALA A 138 -22.51 3.02 -14.32
N PRO A 139 -22.72 2.00 -15.19
CA PRO A 139 -21.62 1.16 -15.63
C PRO A 139 -20.63 2.03 -16.40
N VAL A 140 -19.48 2.29 -15.79
CA VAL A 140 -18.35 2.88 -16.49
C VAL A 140 -17.80 1.77 -17.38
N GLU A 141 -18.04 1.87 -18.69
CA GLU A 141 -17.23 1.15 -19.65
C GLU A 141 -15.80 1.68 -19.50
N VAL A 142 -15.02 1.00 -18.67
CA VAL A 142 -13.59 1.21 -18.60
C VAL A 142 -13.06 0.66 -19.92
N ASN A 143 -12.80 1.56 -20.84
CA ASN A 143 -12.05 1.26 -22.04
C ASN A 143 -10.58 1.05 -21.60
N ASP A 144 -10.33 -0.06 -20.90
CA ASP A 144 -9.01 -0.66 -20.78
C ASP A 144 -8.69 -1.32 -22.12
N SER A 145 -8.53 -0.51 -23.15
CA SER A 145 -7.80 -0.96 -24.32
C SER A 145 -6.32 -0.87 -23.95
N PRO A 146 -5.65 -2.01 -23.69
CA PRO A 146 -4.21 -2.02 -23.63
C PRO A 146 -3.75 -1.65 -25.04
N THR A 147 -3.00 -0.57 -25.16
CA THR A 147 -2.13 -0.40 -26.33
C THR A 147 -1.32 -1.68 -26.42
N GLU A 148 -1.63 -2.49 -27.42
CA GLU A 148 -0.90 -3.71 -27.80
C GLU A 148 0.53 -3.29 -28.19
N ALA A 149 1.41 -3.28 -27.21
CA ALA A 149 2.84 -3.25 -27.41
C ALA A 149 3.41 -4.46 -26.64
N ASN A 150 3.57 -5.56 -27.39
CA ASN A 150 4.13 -6.85 -27.00
C ASN A 150 3.31 -7.67 -25.96
N GLY A 151 2.59 -8.68 -26.49
CA GLY A 151 1.68 -9.55 -25.78
C GLY A 151 2.31 -10.56 -24.81
N GLY A 152 3.05 -10.08 -23.83
CA GLY A 152 3.48 -10.86 -22.65
C GLY A 152 2.63 -10.48 -21.45
N THR A 153 1.95 -11.43 -20.86
CA THR A 153 1.24 -11.22 -19.59
C THR A 153 2.28 -11.04 -18.51
N THR A 154 2.33 -9.87 -17.86
CA THR A 154 3.31 -9.60 -16.82
C THR A 154 2.84 -10.09 -15.46
N ALA A 155 3.74 -10.44 -14.56
CA ALA A 155 3.43 -10.80 -13.18
C ALA A 155 2.53 -9.76 -12.51
N TYR A 156 2.83 -8.49 -12.73
CA TYR A 156 2.07 -7.39 -12.18
C TYR A 156 0.63 -7.32 -12.72
N ARG A 157 0.40 -7.65 -14.00
CA ARG A 157 -0.95 -7.70 -14.58
C ARG A 157 -1.78 -8.77 -13.89
N HIS A 158 -1.25 -9.99 -13.75
CA HIS A 158 -1.93 -11.06 -13.00
C HIS A 158 -2.22 -10.65 -11.56
N PHE A 159 -1.28 -10.00 -10.90
CA PHE A 159 -1.47 -9.48 -9.55
C PHE A 159 -2.65 -8.49 -9.47
N VAL A 160 -2.75 -7.53 -10.39
CA VAL A 160 -3.85 -6.56 -10.42
C VAL A 160 -5.19 -7.22 -10.72
N GLU A 161 -5.22 -8.15 -11.67
CA GLU A 161 -6.41 -8.93 -12.01
C GLU A 161 -6.85 -9.82 -10.81
N ALA A 162 -5.89 -10.37 -10.06
CA ALA A 162 -6.14 -11.13 -8.84
C ALA A 162 -6.80 -10.27 -7.76
N CYS A 163 -6.25 -9.08 -7.48
CA CYS A 163 -6.86 -8.14 -6.53
C CYS A 163 -8.28 -7.76 -6.94
N ALA A 164 -8.53 -7.52 -8.24
CA ALA A 164 -9.86 -7.21 -8.74
C ALA A 164 -10.83 -8.41 -8.63
N ALA A 165 -10.35 -9.64 -8.75
CA ALA A 165 -11.15 -10.85 -8.52
C ALA A 165 -11.51 -10.99 -7.03
N GLU A 166 -10.54 -10.75 -6.13
CA GLU A 166 -10.75 -10.76 -4.69
C GLU A 166 -11.79 -9.71 -4.25
N ASP A 167 -11.74 -8.49 -4.78
CA ASP A 167 -12.72 -7.44 -4.51
C ASP A 167 -14.15 -7.83 -4.94
N ARG A 168 -14.30 -8.68 -5.96
CA ARG A 168 -15.58 -9.24 -6.39
C ARG A 168 -16.02 -10.46 -5.58
N GLY A 169 -15.19 -10.94 -4.65
CA GLY A 169 -15.43 -12.16 -3.88
C GLY A 169 -15.14 -13.46 -4.66
N ASP A 170 -14.50 -13.36 -5.82
CA ASP A 170 -14.10 -14.51 -6.64
C ASP A 170 -12.73 -15.03 -6.18
N SER A 171 -12.75 -15.76 -5.06
CA SER A 171 -11.54 -16.27 -4.42
C SER A 171 -10.79 -17.29 -5.28
N GLU A 172 -11.48 -18.09 -6.08
CA GLU A 172 -10.85 -19.11 -6.93
C GLU A 172 -10.04 -18.46 -8.07
N THR A 173 -10.65 -17.49 -8.76
CA THR A 173 -9.94 -16.72 -9.79
C THR A 173 -8.79 -15.90 -9.19
N ALA A 174 -8.99 -15.28 -8.03
CA ALA A 174 -7.94 -14.52 -7.34
C ALA A 174 -6.73 -15.39 -7.01
N GLU A 175 -6.96 -16.57 -6.43
CA GLU A 175 -5.92 -17.53 -6.10
C GLU A 175 -5.10 -17.93 -7.32
N HIS A 176 -5.80 -18.31 -8.39
CA HIS A 176 -5.16 -18.73 -9.65
C HIS A 176 -4.26 -17.60 -10.21
N LEU A 177 -4.76 -16.39 -10.23
CA LEU A 177 -4.03 -15.24 -10.76
C LEU A 177 -2.85 -14.82 -9.85
N PHE A 178 -2.99 -14.89 -8.52
CA PHE A 178 -1.85 -14.67 -7.61
C PHE A 178 -0.75 -15.72 -7.82
N ARG A 179 -1.10 -16.99 -8.00
CA ARG A 179 -0.13 -18.05 -8.31
C ARG A 179 0.58 -17.78 -9.63
N GLN A 180 -0.13 -17.36 -10.68
CA GLN A 180 0.48 -16.99 -11.97
C GLN A 180 1.44 -15.78 -11.81
N ALA A 181 1.07 -14.78 -11.02
CA ALA A 181 1.95 -13.66 -10.73
C ALA A 181 3.25 -14.11 -10.03
N ILE A 182 3.15 -15.03 -9.07
CA ILE A 182 4.28 -15.58 -8.34
C ILE A 182 5.15 -16.50 -9.23
N ASP A 183 4.55 -17.24 -10.16
CA ASP A 183 5.29 -18.06 -11.12
C ASP A 183 6.17 -17.21 -12.05
N LEU A 184 5.66 -16.04 -12.46
CA LEU A 184 6.40 -15.09 -13.29
C LEU A 184 7.40 -14.24 -12.51
N GLU A 185 7.05 -13.83 -11.29
CA GLU A 185 7.91 -13.05 -10.39
C GLU A 185 7.88 -13.68 -8.98
N PRO A 186 8.74 -14.70 -8.71
CA PRO A 186 8.73 -15.45 -7.46
C PRO A 186 8.97 -14.60 -6.20
N ASN A 187 9.53 -13.40 -6.37
CA ASN A 187 9.89 -12.48 -5.31
C ASN A 187 8.85 -11.36 -5.11
N MET A 188 7.69 -11.45 -5.73
CA MET A 188 6.61 -10.45 -5.57
C MET A 188 5.97 -10.61 -4.20
N SER A 189 6.57 -9.96 -3.17
CA SER A 189 6.12 -10.04 -1.77
C SER A 189 4.63 -9.72 -1.62
N ALA A 190 4.12 -8.77 -2.41
CA ALA A 190 2.72 -8.40 -2.42
C ALA A 190 1.79 -9.55 -2.84
N ALA A 191 2.14 -10.27 -3.91
CA ALA A 191 1.35 -11.41 -4.37
C ALA A 191 1.42 -12.57 -3.37
N LEU A 192 2.60 -12.80 -2.78
CA LEU A 192 2.79 -13.79 -1.72
C LEU A 192 1.93 -13.48 -0.50
N THR A 193 1.87 -12.22 -0.05
CA THR A 193 1.06 -11.81 1.09
C THR A 193 -0.43 -11.95 0.81
N ASN A 194 -0.92 -11.53 -0.36
CA ASN A 194 -2.34 -11.62 -0.70
C ASN A 194 -2.78 -13.08 -0.91
N LEU A 195 -1.95 -13.90 -1.55
CA LEU A 195 -2.22 -15.33 -1.61
C LEU A 195 -2.23 -15.94 -0.21
N GLY A 196 -1.30 -15.53 0.66
CA GLY A 196 -1.27 -15.93 2.07
C GLY A 196 -2.56 -15.58 2.79
N ASN A 197 -3.09 -14.37 2.61
CA ASN A 197 -4.36 -13.94 3.20
C ASN A 197 -5.54 -14.80 2.69
N LEU A 198 -5.51 -15.17 1.43
CA LEU A 198 -6.57 -15.93 0.81
C LEU A 198 -6.60 -17.38 1.33
N VAL A 199 -5.46 -18.05 1.35
CA VAL A 199 -5.35 -19.45 1.85
C VAL A 199 -5.52 -19.52 3.38
N TYR A 200 -5.14 -18.45 4.12
CA TYR A 200 -5.43 -18.32 5.54
C TYR A 200 -6.94 -18.32 5.81
N ARG A 201 -7.74 -17.57 5.05
CA ARG A 201 -9.20 -17.58 5.14
C ARG A 201 -9.83 -18.92 4.78
N GLN A 202 -9.15 -19.74 3.99
CA GLN A 202 -9.55 -21.11 3.66
C GLN A 202 -9.20 -22.12 4.77
N GLY A 203 -8.43 -21.68 5.79
CA GLY A 203 -7.99 -22.52 6.89
C GLY A 203 -6.68 -23.28 6.64
N GLU A 204 -6.01 -22.99 5.53
CA GLU A 204 -4.75 -23.62 5.12
C GLU A 204 -3.55 -22.93 5.81
N LEU A 205 -3.50 -23.05 7.17
CA LEU A 205 -2.60 -22.25 8.01
C LEU A 205 -1.12 -22.47 7.67
N GLU A 206 -0.69 -23.70 7.41
CA GLU A 206 0.70 -24.01 7.09
C GLU A 206 1.14 -23.48 5.71
N GLU A 207 0.24 -23.41 4.74
CA GLU A 207 0.51 -22.80 3.44
C GLU A 207 0.60 -21.27 3.59
N ALA A 208 -0.34 -20.66 4.31
CA ALA A 208 -0.33 -19.24 4.61
C ALA A 208 0.98 -18.82 5.30
N ARG A 209 1.44 -19.59 6.30
CA ARG A 209 2.71 -19.37 6.97
C ARG A 209 3.89 -19.30 5.99
N LYS A 210 4.00 -20.31 5.13
CA LYS A 210 5.09 -20.36 4.12
C LYS A 210 5.06 -19.17 3.17
N LEU A 211 3.86 -18.72 2.78
CA LEU A 211 3.70 -17.59 1.90
C LEU A 211 4.11 -16.27 2.57
N TYR A 212 3.70 -16.04 3.83
CA TYR A 212 4.11 -14.86 4.59
C TYR A 212 5.61 -14.87 4.89
N GLU A 213 6.19 -16.01 5.28
CA GLU A 213 7.63 -16.14 5.50
C GLU A 213 8.41 -15.82 4.21
N ARG A 214 8.00 -16.38 3.05
CA ARG A 214 8.58 -16.04 1.75
C ARG A 214 8.43 -14.56 1.40
N ALA A 215 7.29 -13.94 1.68
CA ALA A 215 7.09 -12.51 1.46
C ALA A 215 8.10 -11.69 2.26
N LEU A 216 8.33 -12.07 3.53
CA LEU A 216 9.26 -11.40 4.43
C LEU A 216 10.74 -11.68 4.13
N ASP A 217 11.08 -12.82 3.52
CA ASP A 217 12.43 -13.09 3.03
C ASP A 217 12.83 -12.13 1.91
N HIS A 218 11.86 -11.71 1.09
CA HIS A 218 12.09 -10.79 -0.02
C HIS A 218 11.88 -9.32 0.35
N ASP A 219 10.93 -9.02 1.23
CA ASP A 219 10.68 -7.68 1.77
C ASP A 219 10.54 -7.75 3.31
N PRO A 220 11.66 -7.75 4.06
CA PRO A 220 11.63 -7.83 5.52
C PRO A 220 10.92 -6.66 6.21
N LEU A 221 10.67 -5.56 5.49
CA LEU A 221 9.98 -4.37 6.01
C LEU A 221 8.50 -4.36 5.73
N GLN A 222 7.94 -5.38 5.08
CA GLN A 222 6.52 -5.47 4.80
C GLN A 222 5.73 -5.72 6.09
N ALA A 223 5.23 -4.62 6.68
CA ALA A 223 4.54 -4.65 7.97
C ALA A 223 3.27 -5.50 7.93
N GLU A 224 2.54 -5.50 6.81
CA GLU A 224 1.29 -6.27 6.64
C GLU A 224 1.55 -7.78 6.67
N ALA A 225 2.53 -8.28 5.89
CA ALA A 225 2.87 -9.71 5.90
C ALA A 225 3.27 -10.16 7.31
N ARG A 226 4.05 -9.33 8.02
CA ARG A 226 4.48 -9.60 9.39
C ARG A 226 3.31 -9.59 10.39
N TYR A 227 2.40 -8.65 10.23
CA TYR A 227 1.19 -8.56 11.03
C TYR A 227 0.28 -9.78 10.82
N ASN A 228 0.09 -10.19 9.55
CA ASN A 228 -0.73 -11.35 9.21
C ASN A 228 -0.08 -12.66 9.68
N LEU A 229 1.25 -12.76 9.61
CA LEU A 229 1.99 -13.88 10.18
C LEU A 229 1.83 -13.95 11.71
N ALA A 230 1.80 -12.81 12.39
CA ALA A 230 1.55 -12.77 13.82
C ALA A 230 0.14 -13.25 14.18
N ASN A 231 -0.89 -12.82 13.44
CA ASN A 231 -2.26 -13.28 13.65
C ASN A 231 -2.38 -14.81 13.40
N LEU A 232 -1.70 -15.29 12.36
CA LEU A 232 -1.65 -16.73 12.07
C LEU A 232 -0.98 -17.51 13.21
N PHE A 233 0.12 -17.01 13.79
CA PHE A 233 0.74 -17.64 14.96
C PHE A 233 -0.19 -17.65 16.17
N GLU A 234 -1.01 -16.60 16.38
CA GLU A 234 -2.04 -16.58 17.41
C GLU A 234 -3.04 -17.72 17.22
N ASP A 235 -3.57 -17.88 16.01
CA ASP A 235 -4.54 -18.94 15.68
C ASP A 235 -3.94 -20.34 15.78
N MET A 236 -2.63 -20.48 15.57
CA MET A 236 -1.90 -21.73 15.79
C MET A 236 -1.57 -21.98 17.28
N GLY A 237 -1.84 -21.02 18.18
CA GLY A 237 -1.50 -21.09 19.60
C GLY A 237 -0.03 -20.80 19.90
N GLU A 238 0.73 -20.29 18.94
CA GLU A 238 2.15 -19.96 19.07
C GLU A 238 2.32 -18.49 19.57
N THR A 239 1.75 -18.21 20.76
CA THR A 239 1.61 -16.85 21.31
C THR A 239 2.94 -16.08 21.41
N GLU A 240 4.04 -16.73 21.79
CA GLU A 240 5.34 -16.08 21.90
C GLU A 240 5.86 -15.61 20.53
N LEU A 241 5.63 -16.38 19.48
CA LEU A 241 6.01 -15.99 18.11
C LEU A 241 5.14 -14.84 17.62
N ALA A 242 3.83 -14.89 17.88
CA ALA A 242 2.91 -13.80 17.55
C ALA A 242 3.34 -12.49 18.20
N ILE A 243 3.64 -12.49 19.51
CA ILE A 243 4.14 -11.31 20.24
C ILE A 243 5.47 -10.82 19.64
N ALA A 244 6.38 -11.71 19.27
CA ALA A 244 7.65 -11.34 18.69
C ALA A 244 7.47 -10.62 17.34
N GLU A 245 6.61 -11.13 16.47
CA GLU A 245 6.33 -10.50 15.17
C GLU A 245 5.59 -9.16 15.34
N LEU A 246 4.58 -9.06 16.22
CA LEU A 246 3.89 -7.79 16.50
C LEU A 246 4.84 -6.71 17.06
N ARG A 247 5.78 -7.08 17.91
CA ARG A 247 6.82 -6.14 18.39
C ARG A 247 7.65 -5.60 17.24
N ARG A 248 8.00 -6.43 16.25
CA ARG A 248 8.72 -6.01 15.05
C ARG A 248 7.89 -5.07 14.21
N VAL A 249 6.57 -5.33 14.05
CA VAL A 249 5.64 -4.43 13.35
C VAL A 249 5.59 -3.08 14.06
N CYS A 250 5.34 -3.03 15.37
CA CYS A 250 5.24 -1.79 16.13
C CYS A 250 6.56 -0.99 16.12
N ALA A 251 7.71 -1.67 16.09
CA ALA A 251 9.02 -1.02 16.00
C ALA A 251 9.29 -0.43 14.61
N ALA A 252 8.90 -1.13 13.53
CA ALA A 252 9.09 -0.67 12.16
C ALA A 252 8.05 0.36 11.72
N CYS A 253 6.81 0.22 12.20
CA CYS A 253 5.66 1.05 11.86
C CYS A 253 4.91 1.48 13.13
N PRO A 254 5.40 2.48 13.89
CA PRO A 254 4.80 2.91 15.16
C PRO A 254 3.40 3.49 15.05
N GLU A 255 2.88 3.64 13.84
CA GLU A 255 1.54 4.15 13.53
C GLU A 255 0.56 3.04 13.11
N PHE A 256 0.99 1.78 13.18
CA PHE A 256 0.14 0.65 12.84
C PHE A 256 -0.77 0.31 14.03
N ALA A 257 -1.94 0.95 14.06
CA ALA A 257 -2.88 0.87 15.19
C ALA A 257 -3.24 -0.57 15.56
N ASP A 258 -3.63 -1.40 14.58
CA ASP A 258 -4.07 -2.77 14.81
C ASP A 258 -2.97 -3.65 15.43
N ALA A 259 -1.71 -3.40 15.06
CA ALA A 259 -0.59 -4.12 15.67
C ALA A 259 -0.40 -3.75 17.14
N HIS A 260 -0.60 -2.48 17.51
CA HIS A 260 -0.59 -2.05 18.92
C HIS A 260 -1.75 -2.67 19.71
N TYR A 261 -2.95 -2.73 19.11
CA TYR A 261 -4.10 -3.34 19.74
C TYR A 261 -3.86 -4.83 20.03
N ASN A 262 -3.50 -5.62 19.00
CA ASN A 262 -3.27 -7.06 19.14
C ASN A 262 -2.11 -7.35 20.08
N LEU A 263 -1.00 -6.61 19.97
CA LEU A 263 0.13 -6.77 20.90
C LEU A 263 -0.27 -6.49 22.35
N GLY A 264 -1.07 -5.44 22.57
CA GLY A 264 -1.58 -5.11 23.89
C GLY A 264 -2.42 -6.21 24.50
N LEU A 265 -3.34 -6.80 23.73
CA LEU A 265 -4.18 -7.92 24.17
C LEU A 265 -3.35 -9.17 24.50
N MET A 266 -2.44 -9.57 23.61
CA MET A 266 -1.59 -10.75 23.81
C MET A 266 -0.66 -10.59 25.01
N LEU A 267 -0.07 -9.42 25.20
CA LEU A 267 0.75 -9.13 26.38
C LEU A 267 -0.05 -9.21 27.68
N ALA A 268 -1.30 -8.73 27.68
CA ALA A 268 -2.19 -8.87 28.84
C ALA A 268 -2.47 -10.33 29.18
N GLN A 269 -2.71 -11.17 28.18
CA GLN A 269 -2.96 -12.62 28.35
C GLN A 269 -1.77 -13.35 28.99
N VAL A 270 -0.53 -12.96 28.65
CA VAL A 270 0.68 -13.56 29.21
C VAL A 270 1.18 -12.85 30.49
N GLY A 271 0.39 -11.96 31.06
CA GLY A 271 0.71 -11.26 32.32
C GLY A 271 1.65 -10.06 32.19
N GLY A 272 1.95 -9.63 30.98
CA GLY A 272 2.77 -8.44 30.68
C GLY A 272 2.02 -7.11 30.83
N THR A 273 1.33 -6.90 31.95
CA THR A 273 0.37 -5.81 32.18
C THR A 273 0.89 -4.42 31.86
N ALA A 274 2.13 -4.09 32.28
CA ALA A 274 2.71 -2.76 32.05
C ALA A 274 2.92 -2.47 30.56
N GLN A 275 3.40 -3.47 29.79
CA GLN A 275 3.60 -3.34 28.35
C GLN A 275 2.26 -3.34 27.61
N ALA A 276 1.31 -4.19 28.02
CA ALA A 276 -0.04 -4.21 27.49
C ALA A 276 -0.69 -2.84 27.56
N LYS A 277 -0.60 -2.18 28.72
CA LYS A 277 -1.11 -0.83 28.95
C LYS A 277 -0.53 0.16 27.94
N GLN A 278 0.81 0.19 27.79
CA GLN A 278 1.48 1.10 26.85
C GLN A 278 0.98 0.94 25.41
N HIS A 279 0.81 -0.31 24.95
CA HIS A 279 0.37 -0.58 23.59
C HIS A 279 -1.12 -0.25 23.38
N LEU A 280 -1.99 -0.54 24.34
CA LEU A 280 -3.41 -0.19 24.27
C LEU A 280 -3.62 1.35 24.35
N GLU A 281 -2.86 2.07 25.17
CA GLU A 281 -2.86 3.54 25.20
C GLU A 281 -2.40 4.10 23.84
N ARG A 282 -1.33 3.52 23.25
CA ARG A 282 -0.88 3.94 21.91
C ARG A 282 -1.92 3.67 20.84
N TYR A 283 -2.61 2.54 20.88
CA TYR A 283 -3.73 2.27 19.99
C TYR A 283 -4.81 3.35 20.09
N LEU A 284 -5.20 3.74 21.30
CA LEU A 284 -6.22 4.78 21.51
C LEU A 284 -5.79 6.18 21.03
N GLU A 285 -4.48 6.48 21.04
CA GLU A 285 -3.96 7.71 20.42
C GLU A 285 -4.11 7.67 18.88
N LEU A 286 -3.91 6.49 18.28
CA LEU A 286 -3.96 6.31 16.83
C LEU A 286 -5.39 6.18 16.30
N ASP A 287 -6.25 5.45 17.02
CA ASP A 287 -7.64 5.18 16.65
C ASP A 287 -8.59 5.24 17.85
N ALA A 288 -8.97 6.45 18.25
CA ALA A 288 -9.89 6.68 19.36
C ALA A 288 -11.37 6.47 19.01
N GLY A 289 -11.70 6.33 17.72
CA GLY A 289 -13.08 6.42 17.22
C GLY A 289 -13.70 5.11 16.76
N SER A 290 -12.94 4.01 16.75
CA SER A 290 -13.45 2.70 16.34
C SER A 290 -14.22 2.00 17.47
N ASP A 291 -14.97 0.98 17.11
CA ASP A 291 -15.62 0.08 18.08
C ASP A 291 -14.58 -0.62 18.97
N TRP A 292 -13.43 -0.95 18.42
CA TRP A 292 -12.30 -1.57 19.12
C TRP A 292 -11.69 -0.65 20.19
N ALA A 293 -11.79 0.68 20.03
CA ALA A 293 -11.35 1.62 21.05
C ALA A 293 -12.16 1.48 22.36
N SER A 294 -13.44 1.11 22.28
CA SER A 294 -14.26 0.82 23.45
C SER A 294 -13.77 -0.43 24.17
N HIS A 295 -13.39 -1.46 23.42
CA HIS A 295 -12.82 -2.68 23.99
C HIS A 295 -11.45 -2.40 24.64
N ALA A 296 -10.58 -1.62 23.97
CA ALA A 296 -9.28 -1.24 24.52
C ALA A 296 -9.42 -0.49 25.87
N ARG A 297 -10.37 0.45 25.96
CA ARG A 297 -10.66 1.17 27.25
C ARG A 297 -11.12 0.22 28.34
N THR A 298 -12.05 -0.69 28.03
CA THR A 298 -12.52 -1.70 28.99
C THR A 298 -11.37 -2.56 29.50
N TYR A 299 -10.46 -2.95 28.63
CA TYR A 299 -9.28 -3.73 29.01
C TYR A 299 -8.33 -2.93 29.90
N LEU A 300 -8.10 -1.66 29.58
CA LEU A 300 -7.26 -0.77 30.40
C LEU A 300 -7.83 -0.58 31.81
N ASP A 301 -9.15 -0.46 31.95
CA ASP A 301 -9.82 -0.37 33.25
C ASP A 301 -9.64 -1.66 34.07
N GLN A 302 -9.66 -2.83 33.43
CA GLN A 302 -9.46 -4.12 34.10
C GLN A 302 -8.03 -4.33 34.59
N ILE A 303 -7.03 -3.88 33.87
CA ILE A 303 -5.61 -4.04 34.23
C ILE A 303 -5.09 -2.89 35.13
N ALA A 304 -5.89 -1.86 35.37
CA ALA A 304 -5.55 -0.77 36.30
C ALA A 304 -5.86 -1.08 37.78
N VAL A 305 -6.53 -2.18 38.05
CA VAL A 305 -6.88 -2.70 39.37
C VAL A 305 -5.82 -3.69 39.86
#